data_63bcfc3ab6e8f815827043a53d9827bc
#
_entry.id   63bcfc3ab6e8f815827043a53d9827bc
#
_cell.length_a   1.000
_cell.length_b   1.000
_cell.length_c   1.000
_cell.angle_alpha   90.00
_cell.angle_beta   90.00
_cell.angle_gamma   90.00
#
_symmetry.space_group_name_H-M   'P 1'
#
loop_
_entity.id
_entity.type
_entity.pdbx_description
1 polymer ?
#
loop_
_entity_poly.entity_id
_entity_poly.type
_entity_poly.pdbx_seq_one_letter_code
_entity_poly.pdbx_strand_id
1 'polypeptide(L)'
;MAEVFLSTKETSKATQRAAQRGLARKLGPRLYTSNMDGSPEQVIRRNLWQVIDAYAPGALIADRTALELAPADDGSIFIVSNRRRDVVLPGITIKSRGDGKPTDGDLPFMGGSLRLSSPHRSLLDNLHRFRTQRGSASRTLGQEGVEAYMERIAATGGADALGRVVDAASRVAASIGRESELRRLRGMFAELSGGATGWLKTPLAKARAQGEPYDPASCARFDRMVAALRLLPRTAMRSRLEAGGEAWRAFAFFDACFSNRDERRAERSWPAAHPHPNSLSGELLGRPTLPIGRKRPGDPSQGAAPHSTMGVRHQLEGWR
;
A
#
# COMPACT_ATOMS: atom_id res chain seq x y z
N MET A 1 -0.35 20.53 -21.03
CA MET A 1 1.08 20.30 -21.28
C MET A 1 1.64 19.56 -20.09
N ALA A 2 2.45 18.52 -20.28
CA ALA A 2 3.05 17.79 -19.15
C ALA A 2 3.97 18.73 -18.35
N GLU A 3 3.89 18.70 -17.02
CA GLU A 3 4.70 19.53 -16.13
C GLU A 3 6.19 19.20 -16.23
N VAL A 4 6.52 17.93 -16.48
CA VAL A 4 7.87 17.43 -16.67
C VAL A 4 8.02 16.79 -18.05
N PHE A 5 9.17 16.98 -18.69
CA PHE A 5 9.43 16.43 -20.00
C PHE A 5 10.93 16.13 -20.22
N LEU A 6 11.22 15.13 -21.06
CA LEU A 6 12.60 14.88 -21.52
C LEU A 6 12.86 15.64 -22.82
N SER A 7 14.00 16.32 -22.90
CA SER A 7 14.47 16.87 -24.17
C SER A 7 14.98 15.74 -25.08
N THR A 8 14.53 15.74 -26.33
CA THR A 8 15.03 14.87 -27.40
C THR A 8 16.19 15.52 -28.13
N LYS A 9 16.81 14.82 -29.08
CA LYS A 9 17.86 15.42 -29.92
C LYS A 9 17.30 16.63 -30.68
N GLU A 10 16.09 16.53 -31.21
CA GLU A 10 15.42 17.57 -32.01
C GLU A 10 15.04 18.78 -31.13
N THR A 11 14.57 18.56 -29.91
CA THR A 11 14.11 19.63 -29.03
C THR A 11 15.21 20.21 -28.12
N SER A 12 16.40 19.60 -28.10
CA SER A 12 17.47 19.96 -27.15
C SER A 12 17.86 21.43 -27.21
N LYS A 13 18.09 21.99 -28.41
CA LYS A 13 18.45 23.40 -28.59
C LYS A 13 17.32 24.34 -28.15
N ALA A 14 16.06 24.01 -28.48
CA ALA A 14 14.89 24.81 -28.09
C ALA A 14 14.68 24.77 -26.58
N THR A 15 14.80 23.62 -25.96
CA THR A 15 14.69 23.43 -24.51
C THR A 15 15.80 24.20 -23.76
N GLN A 16 17.03 24.18 -24.26
CA GLN A 16 18.13 24.90 -23.68
C GLN A 16 17.92 26.43 -23.75
N ARG A 17 17.42 26.95 -24.89
CA ARG A 17 17.04 28.36 -25.01
C ARG A 17 15.90 28.74 -24.07
N ALA A 18 14.89 27.87 -23.94
CA ALA A 18 13.80 28.09 -22.99
C ALA A 18 14.33 28.15 -21.53
N ALA A 19 15.25 27.27 -21.18
CA ALA A 19 15.88 27.29 -19.87
C ALA A 19 16.70 28.58 -19.62
N GLN A 20 17.45 29.06 -20.63
CA GLN A 20 18.19 30.33 -20.53
C GLN A 20 17.27 31.54 -20.37
N ARG A 21 16.06 31.49 -20.94
CA ARG A 21 15.04 32.55 -20.80
C ARG A 21 14.19 32.41 -19.53
N GLY A 22 14.46 31.45 -18.65
CA GLY A 22 13.67 31.22 -17.46
C GLY A 22 12.28 30.61 -17.69
N LEU A 23 12.02 30.08 -18.90
CA LEU A 23 10.75 29.43 -19.27
C LEU A 23 10.73 27.93 -18.96
N ALA A 24 11.88 27.36 -18.64
CA ALA A 24 12.02 25.96 -18.22
C ALA A 24 13.19 25.84 -17.25
N ARG A 25 13.09 24.87 -16.33
CA ARG A 25 14.16 24.57 -15.38
C ARG A 25 14.64 23.13 -15.57
N LYS A 26 15.94 22.95 -15.56
CA LYS A 26 16.56 21.61 -15.64
C LYS A 26 16.45 20.92 -14.28
N LEU A 27 15.90 19.71 -14.27
CA LEU A 27 15.78 18.86 -13.08
C LEU A 27 16.83 17.75 -13.03
N GLY A 28 17.35 17.36 -14.19
CA GLY A 28 18.32 16.26 -14.29
C GLY A 28 18.81 16.05 -15.73
N PRO A 29 19.51 14.96 -16.02
CA PRO A 29 19.98 14.65 -17.36
C PRO A 29 18.82 14.62 -18.35
N ARG A 30 18.75 15.60 -19.26
CA ARG A 30 17.67 15.79 -20.25
C ARG A 30 16.26 16.01 -19.68
N LEU A 31 16.06 16.03 -18.35
CA LEU A 31 14.79 16.28 -17.70
C LEU A 31 14.61 17.75 -17.38
N TYR A 32 13.48 18.30 -17.78
CA TYR A 32 13.11 19.69 -17.57
C TYR A 32 11.69 19.80 -17.05
N THR A 33 11.37 20.93 -16.44
CA THR A 33 10.03 21.33 -16.01
C THR A 33 9.69 22.73 -16.47
N SER A 34 8.43 22.98 -16.76
CA SER A 34 7.88 24.33 -16.93
C SER A 34 7.47 24.96 -15.58
N ASN A 35 7.45 24.19 -14.50
CA ASN A 35 7.15 24.70 -13.18
C ASN A 35 8.39 25.32 -12.54
N MET A 36 8.30 26.62 -12.23
CA MET A 36 9.39 27.40 -11.64
C MET A 36 9.25 27.54 -10.11
N ASP A 37 8.06 27.32 -9.54
CA ASP A 37 7.72 27.68 -8.16
C ASP A 37 8.09 26.59 -7.13
N GLY A 38 8.00 25.31 -7.48
CA GLY A 38 8.32 24.21 -6.56
C GLY A 38 9.81 23.88 -6.49
N SER A 39 10.27 23.25 -5.40
CA SER A 39 11.63 22.68 -5.39
C SER A 39 11.77 21.55 -6.43
N PRO A 40 12.98 21.31 -6.97
CA PRO A 40 13.23 20.21 -7.90
C PRO A 40 12.75 18.87 -7.37
N GLU A 41 12.97 18.59 -6.08
CA GLU A 41 12.56 17.36 -5.40
C GLU A 41 11.03 17.23 -5.35
N GLN A 42 10.32 18.31 -5.03
CA GLN A 42 8.85 18.31 -4.99
C GLN A 42 8.24 18.07 -6.37
N VAL A 43 8.79 18.73 -7.40
CA VAL A 43 8.34 18.56 -8.78
C VAL A 43 8.54 17.12 -9.24
N ILE A 44 9.71 16.52 -8.96
CA ILE A 44 10.02 15.14 -9.31
C ILE A 44 9.11 14.16 -8.56
N ARG A 45 8.91 14.34 -7.25
CA ARG A 45 8.06 13.47 -6.44
C ARG A 45 6.60 13.47 -6.91
N ARG A 46 6.06 14.65 -7.23
CA ARG A 46 4.69 14.80 -7.72
C ARG A 46 4.50 14.13 -9.09
N ASN A 47 5.53 14.13 -9.93
CA ASN A 47 5.52 13.56 -11.26
C ASN A 47 6.32 12.25 -11.36
N LEU A 48 6.46 11.52 -10.23
CA LEU A 48 7.37 10.40 -10.08
C LEU A 48 7.26 9.38 -11.22
N TRP A 49 6.07 8.90 -11.48
CA TRP A 49 5.84 7.84 -12.46
C TRP A 49 6.04 8.32 -13.90
N GLN A 50 5.68 9.55 -14.21
CA GLN A 50 5.97 10.16 -15.51
C GLN A 50 7.48 10.32 -15.74
N VAL A 51 8.23 10.67 -14.70
CA VAL A 51 9.69 10.76 -14.74
C VAL A 51 10.31 9.38 -14.99
N ILE A 52 9.83 8.35 -14.32
CA ILE A 52 10.32 6.98 -14.50
C ILE A 52 10.00 6.49 -15.92
N ASP A 53 8.76 6.69 -16.40
CA ASP A 53 8.35 6.30 -17.75
C ASP A 53 9.20 6.99 -18.82
N ALA A 54 9.48 8.28 -18.64
CA ALA A 54 10.32 9.06 -19.54
C ALA A 54 11.77 8.53 -19.61
N TYR A 55 12.36 8.10 -18.47
CA TYR A 55 13.71 7.55 -18.45
C TYR A 55 13.81 6.08 -18.84
N ALA A 56 12.79 5.31 -18.56
CA ALA A 56 12.76 3.87 -18.77
C ALA A 56 11.37 3.43 -19.29
N PRO A 57 11.04 3.78 -20.55
CA PRO A 57 9.77 3.39 -21.14
C PRO A 57 9.60 1.86 -21.12
N GLY A 58 8.39 1.42 -20.75
CA GLY A 58 8.07 -0.01 -20.65
C GLY A 58 8.72 -0.72 -19.47
N ALA A 59 9.34 0.00 -18.54
CA ALA A 59 9.90 -0.60 -17.34
C ALA A 59 8.81 -1.23 -16.45
N LEU A 60 9.22 -2.29 -15.76
CA LEU A 60 8.40 -2.90 -14.71
C LEU A 60 8.78 -2.28 -13.36
N ILE A 61 7.83 -1.69 -12.69
CA ILE A 61 7.95 -1.31 -11.28
C ILE A 61 7.97 -2.60 -10.47
N ALA A 62 9.06 -2.86 -9.74
CA ALA A 62 9.35 -4.17 -9.17
C ALA A 62 9.88 -4.08 -7.74
N ASP A 63 10.16 -5.25 -7.18
CA ASP A 63 10.78 -5.40 -5.88
C ASP A 63 9.98 -4.66 -4.79
N ARG A 64 10.63 -4.01 -3.82
CA ARG A 64 9.92 -3.27 -2.75
C ARG A 64 9.05 -2.14 -3.31
N THR A 65 9.49 -1.46 -4.37
CA THR A 65 8.73 -0.36 -4.97
C THR A 65 7.37 -0.80 -5.48
N ALA A 66 7.22 -2.03 -5.95
CA ALA A 66 5.92 -2.55 -6.37
C ALA A 66 4.92 -2.75 -5.21
N LEU A 67 5.41 -2.99 -4.00
CA LEU A 67 4.57 -3.17 -2.80
C LEU A 67 4.31 -1.86 -2.05
N GLU A 68 5.29 -0.94 -2.07
CA GLU A 68 5.22 0.35 -1.36
C GLU A 68 4.61 1.47 -2.22
N LEU A 69 4.73 1.39 -3.55
CA LEU A 69 4.37 2.44 -4.52
C LEU A 69 4.96 3.82 -4.17
N ALA A 70 6.14 3.81 -3.59
CA ALA A 70 6.85 4.99 -3.11
C ALA A 70 8.37 4.79 -3.20
N PRO A 71 9.16 5.87 -3.17
CA PRO A 71 10.59 5.79 -2.95
C PRO A 71 10.90 5.19 -1.57
N ALA A 72 11.98 4.42 -1.48
CA ALA A 72 12.54 4.01 -0.19
C ALA A 72 13.08 5.23 0.59
N ASP A 73 13.45 5.04 1.86
CA ASP A 73 13.89 6.12 2.76
C ASP A 73 15.09 6.92 2.23
N ASP A 74 15.97 6.26 1.45
CA ASP A 74 17.10 6.89 0.77
C ASP A 74 16.75 7.49 -0.62
N GLY A 75 15.46 7.54 -0.96
CA GLY A 75 14.97 8.00 -2.27
C GLY A 75 15.10 6.97 -3.40
N SER A 76 15.52 5.73 -3.12
CA SER A 76 15.66 4.70 -4.15
C SER A 76 14.31 4.21 -4.67
N ILE A 77 14.20 4.10 -6.00
CA ILE A 77 13.11 3.47 -6.73
C ILE A 77 13.68 2.27 -7.49
N PHE A 78 13.06 1.12 -7.34
CA PHE A 78 13.54 -0.11 -7.95
C PHE A 78 12.65 -0.55 -9.10
N ILE A 79 13.27 -0.69 -10.27
CA ILE A 79 12.61 -1.10 -11.51
C ILE A 79 13.37 -2.25 -12.18
N VAL A 80 12.69 -2.94 -13.09
CA VAL A 80 13.28 -3.84 -14.06
C VAL A 80 13.21 -3.18 -15.43
N SER A 81 14.36 -2.97 -16.06
CA SER A 81 14.42 -2.43 -17.42
C SER A 81 15.76 -2.80 -18.07
N ASN A 82 15.88 -2.62 -19.37
CA ASN A 82 17.15 -2.83 -20.10
C ASN A 82 18.22 -1.77 -19.78
N ARG A 83 17.93 -0.86 -18.88
CA ARG A 83 18.84 0.21 -18.50
C ARG A 83 19.92 -0.34 -17.58
N ARG A 84 21.18 -0.04 -17.90
CA ARG A 84 22.34 -0.55 -17.13
C ARG A 84 22.86 0.41 -16.06
N ARG A 85 22.41 1.66 -16.07
CA ARG A 85 22.91 2.69 -15.15
C ARG A 85 21.79 3.29 -14.35
N ASP A 86 22.04 3.54 -13.09
CA ASP A 86 21.14 4.28 -12.22
C ASP A 86 20.96 5.72 -12.71
N VAL A 87 19.80 6.30 -12.42
CA VAL A 87 19.50 7.70 -12.70
C VAL A 87 19.35 8.41 -11.38
N VAL A 88 20.31 9.30 -11.09
CA VAL A 88 20.28 10.14 -9.88
C VAL A 88 19.60 11.46 -10.23
N LEU A 89 18.55 11.78 -9.49
CA LEU A 89 17.76 13.01 -9.61
C LEU A 89 17.58 13.63 -8.23
N PRO A 90 17.24 14.92 -8.14
CA PRO A 90 16.92 15.53 -6.87
C PRO A 90 15.85 14.74 -6.08
N GLY A 91 16.23 14.25 -4.92
CA GLY A 91 15.35 13.52 -4.00
C GLY A 91 15.01 12.07 -4.37
N ILE A 92 15.47 11.55 -5.51
CA ILE A 92 15.28 10.14 -5.89
C ILE A 92 16.46 9.56 -6.66
N THR A 93 16.59 8.24 -6.60
CA THR A 93 17.52 7.47 -7.45
C THR A 93 16.77 6.29 -8.07
N ILE A 94 16.67 6.26 -9.40
CA ILE A 94 16.06 5.16 -10.14
C ILE A 94 17.12 4.06 -10.30
N LYS A 95 16.96 2.94 -9.61
CA LYS A 95 17.87 1.79 -9.61
C LYS A 95 17.28 0.67 -10.46
N SER A 96 17.88 0.42 -11.61
CA SER A 96 17.42 -0.62 -12.51
C SER A 96 18.18 -1.93 -12.34
N ARG A 97 17.48 -3.06 -12.55
CA ARG A 97 18.08 -4.36 -12.84
C ARG A 97 17.65 -4.84 -14.23
N GLY A 98 18.55 -5.53 -14.92
CA GLY A 98 18.30 -6.02 -16.28
C GLY A 98 17.78 -7.45 -16.33
N ASP A 99 17.72 -8.13 -15.18
CA ASP A 99 17.29 -9.52 -15.05
C ASP A 99 15.77 -9.58 -14.82
N GLY A 100 15.07 -9.84 -15.87
CA GLY A 100 13.64 -10.06 -15.82
C GLY A 100 12.88 -9.25 -16.88
N LYS A 101 11.85 -9.87 -17.39
CA LYS A 101 10.91 -9.25 -18.33
C LYS A 101 9.56 -9.14 -17.65
N PRO A 102 8.70 -8.21 -18.06
CA PRO A 102 7.30 -8.28 -17.68
C PRO A 102 6.70 -9.63 -18.04
N THR A 103 5.85 -10.16 -17.19
CA THR A 103 5.06 -11.38 -17.40
C THR A 103 3.62 -11.02 -17.73
N ASP A 104 2.85 -11.94 -18.28
CA ASP A 104 1.44 -11.69 -18.66
C ASP A 104 0.57 -11.26 -17.48
N GLY A 105 0.96 -11.63 -16.25
CA GLY A 105 0.26 -11.21 -15.04
C GLY A 105 0.60 -9.81 -14.54
N ASP A 106 1.63 -9.15 -15.09
CA ASP A 106 2.02 -7.80 -14.66
C ASP A 106 1.06 -6.76 -15.25
N LEU A 107 0.65 -5.78 -14.45
CA LEU A 107 -0.43 -4.87 -14.77
C LEU A 107 0.06 -3.61 -15.51
N PRO A 108 -0.71 -3.04 -16.46
CA PRO A 108 -0.47 -1.67 -16.92
C PRO A 108 -0.51 -0.70 -15.75
N PHE A 109 0.34 0.33 -15.78
CA PHE A 109 0.43 1.26 -14.66
C PHE A 109 0.32 2.72 -15.10
N MET A 110 -0.55 3.49 -14.44
CA MET A 110 -0.74 4.95 -14.61
C MET A 110 -1.00 5.43 -16.06
N GLY A 111 -1.56 4.57 -16.92
CA GLY A 111 -1.91 4.92 -18.30
C GLY A 111 -0.72 5.20 -19.24
N GLY A 112 0.51 5.04 -18.76
CA GLY A 112 1.75 5.14 -19.53
C GLY A 112 2.22 3.80 -20.08
N SER A 113 3.51 3.73 -20.45
CA SER A 113 4.15 2.48 -20.88
C SER A 113 4.61 1.60 -19.72
N LEU A 114 4.64 2.13 -18.49
CA LEU A 114 5.05 1.39 -17.31
C LEU A 114 4.13 0.21 -17.01
N ARG A 115 4.72 -0.81 -16.42
CA ARG A 115 3.99 -1.96 -15.87
C ARG A 115 4.28 -2.07 -14.37
N LEU A 116 3.32 -2.58 -13.62
CA LEU A 116 3.46 -2.89 -12.20
C LEU A 116 3.56 -4.40 -12.02
N SER A 117 4.55 -4.83 -11.26
CA SER A 117 4.69 -6.23 -10.87
C SER A 117 3.42 -6.72 -10.18
N SER A 118 2.90 -7.83 -10.65
CA SER A 118 1.72 -8.47 -10.05
C SER A 118 1.94 -8.82 -8.56
N PRO A 119 0.90 -8.87 -7.73
CA PRO A 119 1.03 -9.21 -6.32
C PRO A 119 1.79 -10.52 -6.08
N HIS A 120 1.48 -11.55 -6.83
CA HIS A 120 2.12 -12.87 -6.71
C HIS A 120 3.61 -12.85 -7.09
N ARG A 121 4.01 -12.09 -8.11
CA ARG A 121 5.41 -11.87 -8.48
C ARG A 121 6.12 -11.01 -7.43
N SER A 122 5.47 -9.94 -6.98
CA SER A 122 6.03 -9.03 -5.97
C SER A 122 6.36 -9.75 -4.67
N LEU A 123 5.53 -10.71 -4.22
CA LEU A 123 5.84 -11.54 -3.05
C LEU A 123 7.12 -12.36 -3.26
N LEU A 124 7.27 -13.01 -4.42
CA LEU A 124 8.45 -13.80 -4.74
C LEU A 124 9.71 -12.93 -4.84
N ASP A 125 9.65 -11.82 -5.59
CA ASP A 125 10.78 -10.92 -5.77
C ASP A 125 11.22 -10.30 -4.43
N ASN A 126 10.30 -9.98 -3.51
CA ASN A 126 10.63 -9.44 -2.19
C ASN A 126 11.16 -10.47 -1.18
N LEU A 127 10.95 -11.76 -1.41
CA LEU A 127 11.61 -12.83 -0.64
C LEU A 127 13.03 -13.10 -1.11
N HIS A 128 13.37 -12.68 -2.33
CA HIS A 128 14.69 -12.88 -2.90
C HIS A 128 15.75 -12.02 -2.19
N ARG A 129 16.93 -12.58 -1.98
CA ARG A 129 18.04 -11.88 -1.33
C ARG A 129 18.92 -11.22 -2.36
N PHE A 130 18.91 -9.90 -2.40
CA PHE A 130 19.89 -9.11 -3.15
C PHE A 130 21.01 -8.61 -2.22
N ARG A 131 22.20 -8.51 -2.77
CA ARG A 131 23.32 -7.87 -2.06
C ARG A 131 23.02 -6.37 -1.95
N THR A 132 22.91 -5.87 -0.73
CA THR A 132 22.69 -4.45 -0.44
C THR A 132 24.03 -3.78 -0.13
N GLN A 133 24.28 -2.63 -0.75
CA GLN A 133 25.42 -1.79 -0.39
C GLN A 133 25.17 -1.12 0.95
N ARG A 134 26.24 -0.99 1.76
CA ARG A 134 26.17 -0.33 3.06
C ARG A 134 25.67 1.12 2.88
N GLY A 135 24.67 1.52 3.66
CA GLY A 135 24.08 2.86 3.60
C GLY A 135 23.05 3.06 2.50
N SER A 136 22.71 2.01 1.72
CA SER A 136 21.63 2.07 0.73
C SER A 136 20.42 1.27 1.21
N ALA A 137 19.22 1.69 0.81
CA ALA A 137 18.02 0.91 1.04
C ALA A 137 18.10 -0.44 0.32
N SER A 138 17.63 -1.49 1.00
CA SER A 138 17.49 -2.81 0.38
C SER A 138 16.50 -2.75 -0.77
N ARG A 139 16.83 -3.47 -1.85
CA ARG A 139 15.93 -3.63 -3.01
C ARG A 139 14.65 -4.38 -2.63
N THR A 140 14.70 -5.24 -1.64
CA THR A 140 13.58 -6.07 -1.19
C THR A 140 13.22 -5.79 0.26
N LEU A 141 11.96 -5.97 0.60
CA LEU A 141 11.45 -5.85 1.97
C LEU A 141 11.82 -7.04 2.85
N GLY A 142 12.27 -8.13 2.24
CA GLY A 142 12.56 -9.37 2.96
C GLY A 142 11.30 -10.05 3.49
N GLN A 143 11.50 -11.01 4.37
CA GLN A 143 10.40 -11.83 4.87
C GLN A 143 9.38 -11.04 5.68
N GLU A 144 9.81 -10.14 6.54
CA GLU A 144 8.91 -9.36 7.41
C GLU A 144 7.98 -8.46 6.59
N GLY A 145 8.50 -7.79 5.56
CA GLY A 145 7.67 -7.00 4.65
C GLY A 145 6.71 -7.85 3.82
N VAL A 146 7.13 -9.05 3.42
CA VAL A 146 6.25 -10.00 2.73
C VAL A 146 5.14 -10.49 3.65
N GLU A 147 5.44 -10.85 4.90
CA GLU A 147 4.43 -11.22 5.90
C GLU A 147 3.42 -10.10 6.12
N ALA A 148 3.87 -8.86 6.27
CA ALA A 148 2.99 -7.70 6.40
C ALA A 148 2.08 -7.50 5.17
N TYR A 149 2.58 -7.82 3.97
CA TYR A 149 1.78 -7.74 2.76
C TYR A 149 0.78 -8.90 2.65
N MET A 150 1.17 -10.13 3.02
CA MET A 150 0.27 -11.28 3.12
C MET A 150 -0.87 -11.01 4.11
N GLU A 151 -0.55 -10.43 5.28
CA GLU A 151 -1.52 -10.00 6.27
C GLU A 151 -2.55 -9.01 5.70
N ARG A 152 -2.09 -8.03 4.91
CA ARG A 152 -2.96 -7.05 4.26
C ARG A 152 -3.92 -7.72 3.26
N ILE A 153 -3.42 -8.66 2.46
CA ILE A 153 -4.27 -9.44 1.55
C ILE A 153 -5.30 -10.23 2.34
N ALA A 154 -4.88 -10.95 3.39
CA ALA A 154 -5.76 -11.74 4.21
C ALA A 154 -6.80 -10.91 4.97
N ALA A 155 -6.42 -9.73 5.47
CA ALA A 155 -7.33 -8.80 6.14
C ALA A 155 -8.42 -8.24 5.21
N THR A 156 -8.09 -8.03 3.93
CA THR A 156 -9.01 -7.43 2.96
C THR A 156 -9.89 -8.47 2.25
N GLY A 157 -9.30 -9.60 1.87
CA GLY A 157 -9.96 -10.60 1.01
C GLY A 157 -10.04 -12.01 1.59
N GLY A 158 -9.66 -12.19 2.86
CA GLY A 158 -9.65 -13.49 3.52
C GLY A 158 -8.51 -14.43 3.10
N ALA A 159 -8.48 -15.61 3.69
CA ALA A 159 -7.49 -16.64 3.40
C ALA A 159 -7.55 -17.11 1.94
N ASP A 160 -8.75 -17.16 1.34
CA ASP A 160 -8.95 -17.58 -0.05
C ASP A 160 -8.29 -16.61 -1.04
N ALA A 161 -8.35 -15.30 -0.78
CA ALA A 161 -7.68 -14.30 -1.62
C ALA A 161 -6.17 -14.50 -1.57
N LEU A 162 -5.60 -14.73 -0.39
CA LEU A 162 -4.19 -15.04 -0.23
C LEU A 162 -3.82 -16.36 -0.92
N GLY A 163 -4.64 -17.41 -0.80
CA GLY A 163 -4.47 -18.67 -1.48
C GLY A 163 -4.36 -18.52 -2.99
N ARG A 164 -5.29 -17.77 -3.61
CA ARG A 164 -5.23 -17.46 -5.04
C ARG A 164 -3.94 -16.78 -5.48
N VAL A 165 -3.41 -15.87 -4.64
CA VAL A 165 -2.13 -15.18 -4.91
C VAL A 165 -0.96 -16.17 -4.84
N VAL A 166 -0.94 -17.08 -3.86
CA VAL A 166 0.09 -18.12 -3.73
C VAL A 166 0.03 -19.13 -4.89
N ASP A 167 -1.17 -19.49 -5.34
CA ASP A 167 -1.36 -20.35 -6.52
C ASP A 167 -0.87 -19.66 -7.80
N ALA A 168 -1.17 -18.38 -7.95
CA ALA A 168 -0.64 -17.59 -9.07
C ALA A 168 0.90 -17.48 -9.02
N ALA A 169 1.49 -17.29 -7.83
CA ALA A 169 2.94 -17.31 -7.64
C ALA A 169 3.56 -18.64 -8.10
N SER A 170 2.86 -19.76 -7.86
CA SER A 170 3.32 -21.10 -8.27
C SER A 170 3.45 -21.24 -9.79
N ARG A 171 2.61 -20.55 -10.57
CA ARG A 171 2.64 -20.63 -12.03
C ARG A 171 3.79 -19.82 -12.65
N VAL A 172 4.26 -18.79 -11.97
CA VAL A 172 5.30 -17.89 -12.52
C VAL A 172 6.69 -18.12 -11.94
N ALA A 173 6.80 -18.78 -10.79
CA ALA A 173 8.06 -18.89 -10.05
C ALA A 173 9.21 -19.46 -10.88
N ALA A 174 8.99 -20.53 -11.65
CA ALA A 174 10.00 -21.15 -12.48
C ALA A 174 10.46 -20.22 -13.61
N SER A 175 9.54 -19.50 -14.26
CA SER A 175 9.85 -18.61 -15.38
C SER A 175 10.69 -17.38 -14.95
N ILE A 176 10.65 -17.03 -13.66
CA ILE A 176 11.42 -15.91 -13.11
C ILE A 176 12.56 -16.37 -12.17
N GLY A 177 12.82 -17.70 -12.07
CA GLY A 177 13.88 -18.28 -11.23
C GLY A 177 13.69 -18.02 -9.74
N ARG A 178 12.47 -18.26 -9.22
CA ARG A 178 12.08 -17.97 -7.81
C ARG A 178 11.49 -19.19 -7.11
N GLU A 179 11.92 -20.39 -7.43
CA GLU A 179 11.40 -21.63 -6.85
C GLU A 179 11.70 -21.77 -5.36
N SER A 180 12.86 -21.26 -4.93
CA SER A 180 13.23 -21.24 -3.50
C SER A 180 12.34 -20.30 -2.70
N GLU A 181 12.03 -19.14 -3.26
CA GLU A 181 11.15 -18.13 -2.69
C GLU A 181 9.71 -18.64 -2.64
N LEU A 182 9.27 -19.36 -3.67
CA LEU A 182 7.96 -20.01 -3.68
C LEU A 182 7.82 -21.04 -2.56
N ARG A 183 8.85 -21.84 -2.30
CA ARG A 183 8.83 -22.81 -1.18
C ARG A 183 8.62 -22.10 0.15
N ARG A 184 9.32 -20.99 0.37
CA ARG A 184 9.17 -20.17 1.57
C ARG A 184 7.78 -19.54 1.65
N LEU A 185 7.27 -18.98 0.56
CA LEU A 185 5.95 -18.37 0.48
C LEU A 185 4.84 -19.38 0.82
N ARG A 186 4.93 -20.60 0.27
CA ARG A 186 4.00 -21.69 0.59
C ARG A 186 4.06 -22.11 2.05
N GLY A 187 5.26 -22.18 2.64
CA GLY A 187 5.43 -22.49 4.07
C GLY A 187 4.78 -21.43 4.96
N MET A 188 4.99 -20.15 4.68
CA MET A 188 4.34 -19.06 5.40
C MET A 188 2.82 -19.08 5.25
N PHE A 189 2.32 -19.34 4.03
CA PHE A 189 0.88 -19.45 3.79
C PHE A 189 0.26 -20.64 4.55
N ALA A 190 0.93 -21.80 4.55
CA ALA A 190 0.47 -22.98 5.28
C ALA A 190 0.36 -22.70 6.78
N GLU A 191 1.37 -22.02 7.37
CA GLU A 191 1.33 -21.64 8.79
C GLU A 191 0.22 -20.63 9.08
N LEU A 192 0.03 -19.60 8.23
CA LEU A 192 -1.09 -18.66 8.36
C LEU A 192 -2.46 -19.31 8.27
N SER A 193 -2.54 -20.47 7.62
CA SER A 193 -3.77 -21.27 7.47
C SER A 193 -3.93 -22.33 8.56
N GLY A 194 -3.15 -22.26 9.65
CA GLY A 194 -3.21 -23.20 10.78
C GLY A 194 -2.42 -24.51 10.56
N GLY A 195 -1.50 -24.52 9.57
CA GLY A 195 -0.64 -25.67 9.27
C GLY A 195 0.68 -25.69 10.05
N ALA A 196 1.74 -26.26 9.44
CA ALA A 196 3.07 -26.40 10.05
C ALA A 196 3.66 -25.08 10.51
N THR A 197 4.26 -25.05 11.69
CA THR A 197 4.86 -23.86 12.33
C THR A 197 6.34 -23.67 11.97
N GLY A 198 6.84 -22.44 12.16
CA GLY A 198 8.27 -22.12 12.04
C GLY A 198 8.66 -21.33 10.80
N TRP A 199 7.71 -20.98 9.93
CA TRP A 199 7.93 -20.18 8.74
C TRP A 199 7.76 -18.67 8.99
N LEU A 200 6.86 -18.28 9.92
CA LEU A 200 6.54 -16.90 10.21
C LEU A 200 7.53 -16.29 11.21
N LYS A 201 7.83 -15.01 11.03
CA LYS A 201 8.74 -14.25 11.90
C LYS A 201 8.02 -13.19 12.70
N THR A 202 7.10 -12.45 12.07
CA THR A 202 6.47 -11.30 12.69
C THR A 202 5.46 -11.72 13.75
N PRO A 203 5.36 -10.99 14.87
CA PRO A 203 4.37 -11.26 15.92
C PRO A 203 2.93 -11.21 15.38
N LEU A 204 2.64 -10.28 14.46
CA LEU A 204 1.33 -10.14 13.86
C LEU A 204 0.93 -11.39 13.06
N ALA A 205 1.82 -11.89 12.19
CA ALA A 205 1.56 -13.07 11.39
C ALA A 205 1.39 -14.32 12.28
N LYS A 206 2.22 -14.46 13.32
CA LYS A 206 2.11 -15.56 14.30
C LYS A 206 0.80 -15.53 15.07
N ALA A 207 0.39 -14.35 15.56
CA ALA A 207 -0.87 -14.20 16.27
C ALA A 207 -2.07 -14.55 15.37
N ARG A 208 -2.04 -14.12 14.09
CA ARG A 208 -3.08 -14.53 13.13
C ARG A 208 -3.11 -16.04 12.93
N ALA A 209 -1.96 -16.71 12.76
CA ALA A 209 -1.88 -18.14 12.61
C ALA A 209 -2.46 -18.90 13.80
N GLN A 210 -2.36 -18.32 15.00
CA GLN A 210 -2.90 -18.84 16.26
C GLN A 210 -4.36 -18.43 16.50
N GLY A 211 -4.95 -17.59 15.65
CA GLY A 211 -6.29 -17.03 15.86
C GLY A 211 -6.36 -16.01 17.00
N GLU A 212 -5.22 -15.46 17.42
CA GLU A 212 -5.14 -14.49 18.51
C GLU A 212 -5.30 -13.06 17.98
N PRO A 213 -6.09 -12.20 18.66
CA PRO A 213 -6.18 -10.79 18.31
C PRO A 213 -4.85 -10.08 18.63
N TYR A 214 -4.25 -9.44 17.63
CA TYR A 214 -3.01 -8.67 17.81
C TYR A 214 -3.04 -7.39 16.97
N ASP A 215 -2.96 -6.24 17.66
CA ASP A 215 -2.80 -4.93 17.03
C ASP A 215 -1.47 -4.30 17.45
N PRO A 216 -0.43 -4.34 16.59
CA PRO A 216 0.88 -3.77 16.90
C PRO A 216 0.83 -2.27 17.23
N ALA A 217 -0.07 -1.52 16.59
CA ALA A 217 -0.19 -0.08 16.81
C ALA A 217 -0.78 0.23 18.17
N SER A 218 -1.77 -0.55 18.61
CA SER A 218 -2.32 -0.47 19.96
C SER A 218 -1.29 -0.89 21.01
N CYS A 219 -0.58 -2.01 20.81
CA CYS A 219 0.49 -2.43 21.71
C CYS A 219 1.54 -1.33 21.88
N ALA A 220 2.03 -0.74 20.77
CA ALA A 220 3.02 0.34 20.82
C ALA A 220 2.49 1.62 21.50
N ARG A 221 1.18 1.90 21.40
CA ARG A 221 0.54 3.00 22.13
C ARG A 221 0.49 2.73 23.63
N PHE A 222 0.10 1.52 24.01
CA PHE A 222 0.09 1.11 25.42
C PHE A 222 1.49 1.14 26.04
N ASP A 223 2.51 0.65 25.34
CA ASP A 223 3.90 0.69 25.81
C ASP A 223 4.36 2.13 26.07
N ARG A 224 4.06 3.05 25.15
CA ARG A 224 4.38 4.48 25.33
C ARG A 224 3.61 5.10 26.50
N MET A 225 2.34 4.76 26.64
CA MET A 225 1.52 5.23 27.77
C MET A 225 2.08 4.70 29.10
N VAL A 226 2.39 3.42 29.20
CA VAL A 226 2.99 2.83 30.40
C VAL A 226 4.34 3.46 30.71
N ALA A 227 5.18 3.68 29.72
CA ALA A 227 6.47 4.37 29.89
C ALA A 227 6.28 5.79 30.43
N ALA A 228 5.33 6.56 29.88
CA ALA A 228 5.00 7.91 30.36
C ALA A 228 4.45 7.90 31.79
N LEU A 229 3.54 6.97 32.11
CA LEU A 229 2.97 6.84 33.45
C LEU A 229 4.01 6.49 34.51
N ARG A 230 5.04 5.69 34.16
CA ARG A 230 6.14 5.36 35.06
C ARG A 230 7.02 6.55 35.44
N LEU A 231 7.05 7.59 34.60
CA LEU A 231 7.79 8.83 34.87
C LEU A 231 6.99 9.82 35.73
N LEU A 232 5.69 9.62 35.90
CA LEU A 232 4.87 10.50 36.74
C LEU A 232 5.14 10.22 38.22
N PRO A 233 5.18 11.27 39.05
CA PRO A 233 5.26 11.09 40.51
C PRO A 233 4.02 10.30 40.99
N ARG A 234 4.26 9.38 41.92
CA ARG A 234 3.16 8.61 42.53
C ARG A 234 2.18 9.57 43.19
N THR A 235 1.01 9.70 42.60
CA THR A 235 -0.10 10.46 43.21
C THR A 235 -0.56 9.74 44.48
N ALA A 236 -0.80 10.50 45.55
CA ALA A 236 -1.43 9.96 46.75
C ALA A 236 -2.77 9.33 46.36
N MET A 237 -2.98 8.08 46.73
CA MET A 237 -4.25 7.39 46.49
C MET A 237 -5.35 8.17 47.22
N ARG A 238 -6.30 8.70 46.49
CA ARG A 238 -7.55 9.23 47.08
C ARG A 238 -8.30 8.06 47.68
N SER A 239 -9.04 8.35 48.78
CA SER A 239 -9.92 7.36 49.39
C SER A 239 -10.81 6.70 48.32
N ARG A 240 -10.92 5.39 48.36
CA ARG A 240 -11.78 4.63 47.44
C ARG A 240 -13.22 5.16 47.58
N LEU A 241 -13.81 5.52 46.46
CA LEU A 241 -15.27 5.62 46.40
C LEU A 241 -15.82 4.25 46.76
N GLU A 242 -16.79 4.22 47.70
CA GLU A 242 -17.41 2.97 48.09
C GLU A 242 -18.02 2.27 46.90
N ALA A 243 -17.57 1.03 46.64
CA ALA A 243 -18.04 0.25 45.50
C ALA A 243 -19.54 -0.01 45.63
N GLY A 244 -20.32 0.42 44.65
CA GLY A 244 -21.80 0.25 44.61
C GLY A 244 -22.62 1.47 45.00
N GLY A 245 -22.02 2.55 45.49
CA GLY A 245 -22.72 3.79 45.78
C GLY A 245 -23.17 4.55 44.52
N GLU A 246 -24.06 5.50 44.68
CA GLU A 246 -24.58 6.35 43.59
C GLU A 246 -23.45 7.13 42.89
N ALA A 247 -22.48 7.62 43.67
CA ALA A 247 -21.27 8.29 43.14
C ALA A 247 -20.42 7.38 42.25
N TRP A 248 -20.32 6.08 42.56
CA TRP A 248 -19.62 5.11 41.73
C TRP A 248 -20.34 4.84 40.39
N ARG A 249 -21.67 4.74 40.43
CA ARG A 249 -22.48 4.58 39.20
C ARG A 249 -22.39 5.80 38.31
N ALA A 250 -22.47 7.00 38.93
CA ALA A 250 -22.30 8.26 38.20
C ALA A 250 -20.90 8.36 37.59
N PHE A 251 -19.83 7.98 38.30
CA PHE A 251 -18.46 7.99 37.79
C PHE A 251 -18.30 7.07 36.58
N ALA A 252 -18.75 5.82 36.66
CA ALA A 252 -18.69 4.87 35.57
C ALA A 252 -19.46 5.36 34.33
N PHE A 253 -20.62 5.99 34.52
CA PHE A 253 -21.40 6.60 33.45
C PHE A 253 -20.65 7.78 32.81
N PHE A 254 -20.11 8.68 33.62
CA PHE A 254 -19.35 9.83 33.10
C PHE A 254 -18.10 9.41 32.39
N ASP A 255 -17.34 8.43 32.91
CA ASP A 255 -16.12 7.90 32.26
C ASP A 255 -16.42 7.32 30.87
N ALA A 256 -17.47 6.48 30.79
CA ALA A 256 -17.90 5.93 29.49
C ALA A 256 -18.41 7.01 28.53
N CYS A 257 -19.11 8.04 28.99
CA CYS A 257 -19.58 9.15 28.18
C CYS A 257 -18.46 10.05 27.69
N PHE A 258 -17.46 10.34 28.54
CA PHE A 258 -16.32 11.19 28.16
C PHE A 258 -15.38 10.47 27.20
N SER A 259 -15.06 9.21 27.41
CA SER A 259 -14.23 8.42 26.50
C SER A 259 -14.83 8.38 25.10
N ASN A 260 -16.11 8.09 24.97
CA ASN A 260 -16.81 8.08 23.68
C ASN A 260 -16.93 9.47 23.02
N ARG A 261 -16.96 10.54 23.81
CA ARG A 261 -17.08 11.91 23.31
C ARG A 261 -15.74 12.44 22.78
N ASP A 262 -14.66 12.10 23.45
CA ASP A 262 -13.31 12.50 23.05
C ASP A 262 -12.85 11.76 21.81
N GLU A 263 -13.19 10.50 21.63
CA GLU A 263 -12.94 9.75 20.40
C GLU A 263 -13.66 10.40 19.20
N ARG A 264 -14.95 10.74 19.33
CA ARG A 264 -15.72 11.42 18.27
C ARG A 264 -15.27 12.87 18.03
N ARG A 265 -14.63 13.52 18.99
CA ARG A 265 -14.08 14.86 18.83
C ARG A 265 -12.70 14.81 18.20
N ALA A 266 -11.88 13.83 18.53
CA ALA A 266 -10.60 13.56 17.88
C ALA A 266 -10.79 13.22 16.41
N GLU A 267 -11.79 12.41 16.05
CA GLU A 267 -12.14 12.13 14.65
C GLU A 267 -12.60 13.39 13.87
N ARG A 268 -13.26 14.35 14.53
CA ARG A 268 -13.72 15.59 13.91
C ARG A 268 -12.70 16.73 13.92
N SER A 269 -11.70 16.69 14.78
CA SER A 269 -10.67 17.72 14.89
C SER A 269 -9.37 17.36 14.17
N TRP A 270 -9.30 16.17 13.56
CA TRP A 270 -8.18 15.82 12.71
C TRP A 270 -8.25 16.67 11.45
N PRO A 271 -7.29 17.57 11.21
CA PRO A 271 -7.29 18.33 9.97
C PRO A 271 -7.19 17.35 8.82
N ALA A 272 -8.04 17.53 7.81
CA ALA A 272 -8.02 16.80 6.54
C ALA A 272 -6.76 17.17 5.71
N ALA A 273 -5.61 17.15 6.32
CA ALA A 273 -4.32 17.47 5.72
C ALA A 273 -3.41 16.26 5.84
N HIS A 274 -3.56 15.40 4.92
CA HIS A 274 -2.68 14.47 4.22
C HIS A 274 -3.53 13.28 3.80
N PRO A 275 -3.76 13.09 2.49
CA PRO A 275 -4.31 11.83 2.01
C PRO A 275 -3.33 10.73 2.40
N HIS A 276 -3.79 9.83 3.24
CA HIS A 276 -3.04 8.62 3.58
C HIS A 276 -2.63 7.97 2.26
N PRO A 277 -1.39 7.54 2.04
CA PRO A 277 -0.97 6.89 0.79
C PRO A 277 -1.80 5.65 0.44
N ASN A 278 -2.65 5.17 1.35
CA ASN A 278 -3.61 4.09 1.14
C ASN A 278 -4.96 4.50 0.52
N SER A 279 -5.23 5.79 0.27
CA SER A 279 -6.50 6.20 -0.35
C SER A 279 -6.61 5.87 -1.85
N LEU A 280 -5.48 5.58 -2.50
CA LEU A 280 -5.46 5.16 -3.91
C LEU A 280 -5.80 3.67 -4.12
N SER A 281 -5.81 2.85 -3.06
CA SER A 281 -6.18 1.43 -3.16
C SER A 281 -7.69 1.18 -3.18
N GLY A 282 -8.51 2.18 -2.86
CA GLY A 282 -9.98 2.06 -2.82
C GLY A 282 -10.66 2.17 -4.19
N GLU A 283 -10.03 2.85 -5.15
CA GLU A 283 -10.61 3.03 -6.49
C GLU A 283 -10.24 1.92 -7.48
N LEU A 284 -9.17 1.15 -7.19
CA LEU A 284 -8.77 0.01 -8.03
C LEU A 284 -9.48 -1.30 -7.67
N LEU A 285 -10.18 -1.34 -6.54
CA LEU A 285 -11.03 -2.47 -6.16
C LEU A 285 -12.45 -1.92 -6.03
N GLY A 286 -13.23 -2.01 -7.11
CA GLY A 286 -14.62 -1.59 -7.16
C GLY A 286 -15.41 -2.08 -5.94
N ARG A 287 -15.74 -1.17 -5.03
CA ARG A 287 -16.69 -1.44 -3.96
C ARG A 287 -18.09 -1.51 -4.56
N PRO A 288 -18.85 -2.58 -4.37
CA PRO A 288 -20.27 -2.52 -4.62
C PRO A 288 -20.89 -1.60 -3.56
N THR A 289 -21.37 -0.45 -3.97
CA THR A 289 -22.23 0.42 -3.15
C THR A 289 -23.58 -0.28 -3.00
N LEU A 290 -23.84 -0.86 -1.83
CA LEU A 290 -25.18 -1.26 -1.44
C LEU A 290 -25.91 -0.01 -0.92
N PRO A 291 -27.09 0.33 -1.47
CA PRO A 291 -27.88 1.42 -0.95
C PRO A 291 -28.54 1.00 0.36
N ILE A 292 -28.20 1.68 1.45
CA ILE A 292 -28.90 1.56 2.74
C ILE A 292 -30.21 2.35 2.59
N GLY A 293 -31.26 1.69 2.10
CA GLY A 293 -32.62 2.17 2.15
C GLY A 293 -33.23 1.93 3.51
N ARG A 294 -33.31 2.96 4.35
CA ARG A 294 -34.20 2.94 5.54
C ARG A 294 -35.65 3.00 5.05
N LYS A 295 -36.36 1.89 5.10
CA LYS A 295 -37.83 1.88 5.04
C LYS A 295 -38.41 2.09 6.43
N ARG A 296 -39.23 3.13 6.59
CA ARG A 296 -40.20 3.27 7.70
C ARG A 296 -41.40 2.34 7.44
N PRO A 297 -42.01 1.76 8.45
CA PRO A 297 -43.22 0.94 8.31
C PRO A 297 -44.47 1.80 8.29
N GLY A 298 -45.44 1.46 7.41
CA GLY A 298 -46.81 1.82 7.49
C GLY A 298 -47.39 2.50 6.24
N ASP A 299 -47.96 1.73 5.31
CA ASP A 299 -49.38 1.84 4.91
C ASP A 299 -49.74 0.74 3.88
N PRO A 300 -50.89 0.06 4.05
CA PRO A 300 -51.29 -1.01 3.16
C PRO A 300 -52.43 -0.54 2.22
N SER A 301 -52.25 -0.65 0.90
CA SER A 301 -53.40 -0.88 0.01
C SER A 301 -53.00 -1.10 -1.46
N GLN A 302 -53.53 -2.21 -1.99
CA GLN A 302 -53.93 -2.46 -3.41
C GLN A 302 -52.77 -2.57 -4.42
N GLY A 303 -52.65 -3.54 -5.27
CA GLY A 303 -53.51 -4.55 -5.80
C GLY A 303 -52.92 -5.05 -7.13
N ALA A 304 -53.17 -6.31 -7.44
CA ALA A 304 -53.20 -6.96 -8.74
C ALA A 304 -51.89 -7.19 -9.55
N ALA A 305 -51.59 -8.46 -9.72
CA ALA A 305 -50.85 -9.07 -10.85
C ALA A 305 -51.62 -9.00 -12.18
N PRO A 306 -51.19 -9.50 -13.36
CA PRO A 306 -50.28 -10.62 -13.59
C PRO A 306 -49.39 -10.59 -14.88
N HIS A 307 -48.59 -11.66 -15.02
CA HIS A 307 -48.05 -12.31 -16.26
C HIS A 307 -47.04 -11.58 -17.17
N SER A 308 -45.89 -12.15 -17.45
CA SER A 308 -45.59 -13.11 -18.51
C SER A 308 -44.10 -13.29 -18.75
N THR A 309 -43.64 -14.51 -18.67
CA THR A 309 -42.69 -15.29 -19.50
C THR A 309 -41.58 -14.67 -20.33
N MET A 310 -40.52 -15.44 -20.39
CA MET A 310 -39.37 -15.56 -21.32
C MET A 310 -38.12 -14.82 -20.84
N GLY A 311 -37.08 -15.46 -20.44
CA GLY A 311 -36.28 -16.46 -21.16
C GLY A 311 -35.24 -15.78 -22.02
N VAL A 312 -34.00 -15.67 -21.53
CA VAL A 312 -32.80 -15.84 -22.36
C VAL A 312 -31.59 -16.03 -21.42
N ARG A 313 -30.92 -17.18 -21.57
CA ARG A 313 -29.54 -17.42 -21.15
C ARG A 313 -28.64 -16.39 -21.82
N HIS A 314 -27.63 -15.88 -21.09
CA HIS A 314 -26.27 -15.80 -21.61
C HIS A 314 -25.27 -15.68 -20.45
N GLN A 315 -24.37 -16.62 -20.49
CA GLN A 315 -23.00 -16.58 -19.97
C GLN A 315 -22.41 -15.18 -20.03
N LEU A 316 -21.74 -14.80 -18.97
CA LEU A 316 -20.50 -14.06 -19.06
C LEU A 316 -19.66 -14.38 -17.83
N GLU A 317 -18.73 -15.22 -18.05
CA GLU A 317 -17.42 -15.26 -17.38
C GLU A 317 -16.78 -13.89 -17.48
N GLY A 318 -16.05 -13.47 -16.48
CA GLY A 318 -15.17 -12.31 -16.58
C GLY A 318 -14.92 -11.65 -15.23
N TRP A 319 -14.01 -12.13 -14.51
CA TRP A 319 -12.96 -11.46 -13.74
C TRP A 319 -13.06 -9.93 -13.69
N ARG A 320 -13.40 -9.43 -12.53
CA ARG A 320 -12.85 -8.16 -12.06
C ARG A 320 -12.56 -8.20 -10.55
#